data_3ab02c0a0eb71215e09a902316ecbf64
#
_entry.id   3ab02c0a0eb71215e09a902316ecbf64
#
_cell.length_a   1.000
_cell.length_b   1.000
_cell.length_c   1.000
_cell.angle_alpha   90.00
_cell.angle_beta   90.00
_cell.angle_gamma   90.00
#
_symmetry.space_group_name_H-M   'P 1'
#
loop_
_entity.id
_entity.type
_entity.pdbx_description
1 polymer ?
#
loop_
_entity_poly.entity_id
_entity_poly.type
_entity_poly.pdbx_seq_one_letter_code
_entity_poly.pdbx_strand_id
1 'polypeptide(L)'
;MIAVDAPVLAELLTDGPRADAVETALRQALEGGRVVVCDAALAELAASLRNGAEVLAALEEMGIHFSPLESKSALRAGEMQRRQRQREGRARPLSVFLTGAHALLQCDALITFDAAFHRDYFKGLKLVVPGD
;
A
#
# COMPACT_ATOMS: atom_id res chain seq x y z
N MET A 1 -4.45 12.72 0.94
CA MET A 1 -3.72 11.59 1.56
C MET A 1 -3.33 10.58 0.47
N ILE A 2 -2.10 10.13 0.50
CA ILE A 2 -1.60 9.11 -0.43
C ILE A 2 -1.15 7.91 0.39
N ALA A 3 -1.68 6.72 0.08
CA ALA A 3 -1.29 5.47 0.74
C ALA A 3 -0.09 4.84 0.03
N VAL A 4 0.68 4.04 0.75
CA VAL A 4 1.84 3.33 0.19
C VAL A 4 1.67 1.84 0.43
N ASP A 5 1.91 1.05 -0.63
CA ASP A 5 1.85 -0.40 -0.60
C ASP A 5 3.08 -0.99 0.10
N ALA A 6 2.91 -2.12 0.78
CA ALA A 6 3.99 -2.76 1.53
C ALA A 6 5.22 -3.12 0.69
N PRO A 7 5.09 -3.69 -0.52
CA PRO A 7 6.26 -4.00 -1.35
C PRO A 7 7.10 -2.77 -1.71
N VAL A 8 6.47 -1.61 -1.86
CA VAL A 8 7.17 -0.36 -2.16
C VAL A 8 8.03 0.05 -0.97
N LEU A 9 7.47 -0.01 0.23
CA LEU A 9 8.20 0.33 1.45
C LEU A 9 9.31 -0.69 1.74
N ALA A 10 9.06 -1.97 1.48
CA ALA A 10 10.08 -3.01 1.64
C ALA A 10 11.28 -2.75 0.73
N GLU A 11 11.03 -2.35 -0.52
CA GLU A 11 12.09 -2.03 -1.47
C GLU A 11 12.99 -0.89 -0.96
N LEU A 12 12.36 0.15 -0.39
CA LEU A 12 13.10 1.28 0.17
C LEU A 12 13.92 0.86 1.40
N LEU A 13 13.30 0.15 2.34
CA LEU A 13 13.93 -0.20 3.62
C LEU A 13 15.04 -1.24 3.49
N THR A 14 15.02 -2.04 2.45
CA THR A 14 16.06 -3.03 2.16
C THR A 14 17.06 -2.57 1.12
N ASP A 15 16.97 -1.31 0.69
CA ASP A 15 17.85 -0.72 -0.33
C ASP A 15 17.91 -1.55 -1.62
N GLY A 16 16.74 -1.94 -2.09
CA GLY A 16 16.62 -2.74 -3.31
C GLY A 16 16.92 -1.94 -4.57
N PRO A 17 16.91 -2.61 -5.76
CA PRO A 17 17.26 -1.97 -7.03
C PRO A 17 16.40 -0.77 -7.41
N ARG A 18 15.16 -0.69 -6.90
CA ARG A 18 14.23 0.41 -7.18
C ARG A 18 14.13 1.42 -6.04
N ALA A 19 15.00 1.33 -5.02
CA ALA A 19 14.93 2.19 -3.84
C ALA A 19 15.00 3.68 -4.20
N ASP A 20 15.83 4.08 -5.16
CA ASP A 20 15.94 5.47 -5.58
C ASP A 20 14.64 5.98 -6.22
N ALA A 21 14.00 5.15 -7.05
CA ALA A 21 12.72 5.50 -7.67
C ALA A 21 11.61 5.64 -6.61
N VAL A 22 11.62 4.76 -5.59
CA VAL A 22 10.69 4.85 -4.47
C VAL A 22 10.91 6.13 -3.67
N GLU A 23 12.15 6.45 -3.36
CA GLU A 23 12.48 7.67 -2.63
C GLU A 23 11.97 8.91 -3.36
N THR A 24 12.18 8.97 -4.67
CA THR A 24 11.69 10.08 -5.49
C THR A 24 10.16 10.18 -5.44
N ALA A 25 9.47 9.06 -5.59
CA ALA A 25 8.00 9.03 -5.54
C ALA A 25 7.46 9.47 -4.17
N LEU A 26 8.09 9.02 -3.09
CA LEU A 26 7.71 9.41 -1.73
C LEU A 26 7.95 10.89 -1.47
N ARG A 27 9.08 11.42 -1.91
CA ARG A 27 9.41 12.83 -1.76
C ARG A 27 8.37 13.70 -2.47
N GLN A 28 8.00 13.34 -3.69
CA GLN A 28 6.97 14.07 -4.45
C GLN A 28 5.61 13.98 -3.75
N ALA A 29 5.25 12.81 -3.22
CA ALA A 29 4.00 12.63 -2.50
C ALA A 29 3.95 13.48 -1.23
N LEU A 30 5.05 13.55 -0.47
CA LEU A 30 5.16 14.35 0.75
C LEU A 30 5.05 15.85 0.47
N GLU A 31 5.53 16.31 -0.68
CA GLU A 31 5.37 17.72 -1.08
C GLU A 31 3.89 18.05 -1.33
N GLY A 32 3.12 17.08 -1.80
CA GLY A 32 1.71 17.29 -2.16
C GLY A 32 0.72 17.06 -1.02
N GLY A 33 1.13 16.49 0.11
CA GLY A 33 0.24 16.21 1.21
C GLY A 33 0.75 15.12 2.15
N ARG A 34 -0.21 14.49 2.85
CA ARG A 34 0.11 13.42 3.78
C ARG A 34 0.34 12.09 3.06
N VAL A 35 1.35 11.37 3.52
CA VAL A 35 1.61 9.99 3.07
C VAL A 35 1.34 9.06 4.26
N VAL A 36 0.59 7.99 4.01
CA VAL A 36 0.11 7.10 5.06
C VAL A 36 0.32 5.63 4.71
N VAL A 37 0.34 4.81 5.76
CA VAL A 37 0.36 3.35 5.66
C VAL A 37 -0.77 2.80 6.52
N CYS A 38 -1.55 1.87 5.98
CA CYS A 38 -2.62 1.24 6.75
C CYS A 38 -2.09 0.05 7.56
N ASP A 39 -2.90 -0.44 8.48
CA ASP A 39 -2.56 -1.57 9.34
C ASP A 39 -2.23 -2.84 8.55
N ALA A 40 -2.95 -3.14 7.47
CA ALA A 40 -2.66 -4.31 6.64
C ALA A 40 -1.28 -4.22 5.97
N ALA A 41 -0.95 -3.05 5.39
CA ALA A 41 0.35 -2.83 4.76
C ALA A 41 1.46 -2.81 5.80
N LEU A 42 1.22 -2.21 6.95
CA LEU A 42 2.18 -2.18 8.05
C LEU A 42 2.47 -3.60 8.56
N ALA A 43 1.44 -4.42 8.73
CA ALA A 43 1.59 -5.80 9.19
C ALA A 43 2.38 -6.65 8.17
N GLU A 44 2.05 -6.51 6.89
CA GLU A 44 2.77 -7.22 5.82
C GLU A 44 4.24 -6.81 5.77
N LEU A 45 4.52 -5.53 5.89
CA LEU A 45 5.88 -4.99 5.92
C LEU A 45 6.66 -5.53 7.12
N ALA A 46 6.06 -5.47 8.31
CA ALA A 46 6.68 -5.98 9.53
C ALA A 46 6.99 -7.48 9.44
N ALA A 47 6.10 -8.25 8.82
CA ALA A 47 6.31 -9.69 8.63
C ALA A 47 7.47 -10.00 7.68
N SER A 48 7.76 -9.10 6.73
CA SER A 48 8.82 -9.31 5.74
C SER A 48 10.19 -8.82 6.17
N LEU A 49 10.29 -8.09 7.30
CA LEU A 49 11.54 -7.50 7.78
C LEU A 49 11.98 -8.14 9.10
N ARG A 50 13.29 -8.12 9.33
CA ARG A 50 13.89 -8.71 10.53
C ARG A 50 13.47 -8.04 11.83
N ASN A 51 13.38 -6.71 11.82
CA ASN A 51 13.10 -5.89 13.00
C ASN A 51 11.75 -5.20 12.85
N GLY A 52 10.67 -5.99 12.76
CA GLY A 52 9.33 -5.46 12.55
C GLY A 52 8.89 -4.42 13.56
N ALA A 53 9.32 -4.57 14.83
CA ALA A 53 8.95 -3.62 15.88
C ALA A 53 9.46 -2.21 15.64
N GLU A 54 10.54 -2.04 14.87
CA GLU A 54 11.13 -0.73 14.58
C GLU A 54 10.59 -0.07 13.32
N VAL A 55 9.78 -0.79 12.54
CA VAL A 55 9.31 -0.34 11.24
C VAL A 55 8.49 0.94 11.35
N LEU A 56 7.53 0.98 12.28
CA LEU A 56 6.66 2.15 12.40
C LEU A 56 7.46 3.41 12.75
N ALA A 57 8.41 3.30 13.68
CA ALA A 57 9.26 4.45 14.03
C ALA A 57 10.06 4.93 12.82
N ALA A 58 10.62 4.02 12.03
CA ALA A 58 11.36 4.36 10.82
C ALA A 58 10.47 5.08 9.80
N LEU A 59 9.24 4.60 9.61
CA LEU A 59 8.28 5.23 8.69
C LEU A 59 7.89 6.63 9.17
N GLU A 60 7.64 6.79 10.47
CA GLU A 60 7.30 8.09 11.04
C GLU A 60 8.43 9.11 10.88
N GLU A 61 9.69 8.68 11.02
CA GLU A 61 10.84 9.55 10.76
C GLU A 61 10.90 10.01 9.30
N MET A 62 10.40 9.22 8.38
CA MET A 62 10.31 9.60 6.96
C MET A 62 9.06 10.45 6.64
N GLY A 63 8.22 10.72 7.63
CA GLY A 63 6.99 11.48 7.44
C GLY A 63 5.80 10.64 7.00
N ILE A 64 5.90 9.30 7.06
CA ILE A 64 4.81 8.40 6.71
C ILE A 64 4.04 8.03 7.97
N HIS A 65 2.76 8.36 8.01
CA HIS A 65 1.92 8.19 9.19
C HIS A 65 1.04 6.95 9.10
N PHE A 66 0.73 6.38 10.25
CA PHE A 66 -0.22 5.27 10.32
C PHE A 66 -1.66 5.77 10.13
N SER A 67 -2.44 5.06 9.30
CA SER A 67 -3.86 5.34 9.06
C SER A 67 -4.64 4.06 9.17
N PRO A 68 -5.46 3.88 10.23
CA PRO A 68 -6.18 2.62 10.44
C PRO A 68 -7.29 2.39 9.41
N LEU A 69 -7.57 1.11 9.15
CA LEU A 69 -8.68 0.70 8.30
C LEU A 69 -10.02 1.00 8.96
N GLU A 70 -10.91 1.62 8.20
CA GLU A 70 -12.31 1.77 8.59
C GLU A 70 -13.09 0.52 8.17
N SER A 71 -14.24 0.29 8.80
CA SER A 71 -15.07 -0.89 8.51
C SER A 71 -15.51 -0.96 7.05
N LYS A 72 -15.79 0.17 6.41
CA LYS A 72 -16.17 0.21 4.99
C LYS A 72 -15.06 -0.33 4.09
N SER A 73 -13.81 -0.06 4.43
CA SER A 73 -12.65 -0.56 3.68
C SER A 73 -12.47 -2.05 3.88
N ALA A 74 -12.64 -2.54 5.11
CA ALA A 74 -12.54 -3.96 5.41
C ALA A 74 -13.60 -4.77 4.64
N LEU A 75 -14.84 -4.28 4.61
CA LEU A 75 -15.93 -4.94 3.88
C LEU A 75 -15.67 -4.97 2.38
N ARG A 76 -15.21 -3.86 1.81
CA ARG A 76 -14.87 -3.78 0.38
C ARG A 76 -13.74 -4.75 0.03
N ALA A 77 -12.73 -4.85 0.88
CA ALA A 77 -11.60 -5.75 0.67
C ALA A 77 -12.07 -7.21 0.60
N GLY A 78 -12.92 -7.63 1.52
CA GLY A 78 -13.46 -8.99 1.53
C GLY A 78 -14.28 -9.31 0.28
N GLU A 79 -15.12 -8.37 -0.14
CA GLU A 79 -15.90 -8.51 -1.36
C GLU A 79 -15.02 -8.64 -2.61
N MET A 80 -13.98 -7.82 -2.71
CA MET A 80 -13.08 -7.86 -3.87
C MET A 80 -12.25 -9.15 -3.89
N GLN A 81 -11.80 -9.64 -2.74
CA GLN A 81 -11.10 -10.93 -2.70
C GLN A 81 -12.03 -12.06 -3.17
N ARG A 82 -13.29 -12.06 -2.73
CA ARG A 82 -14.27 -13.06 -3.17
C ARG A 82 -14.45 -13.04 -4.68
N ARG A 83 -14.59 -11.85 -5.28
CA ARG A 83 -14.73 -11.70 -6.73
C ARG A 83 -13.47 -12.16 -7.46
N GLN A 84 -12.31 -11.81 -6.95
CA GLN A 84 -11.03 -12.22 -7.55
C GLN A 84 -10.90 -13.75 -7.53
N ARG A 85 -11.21 -14.39 -6.39
CA ARG A 85 -11.16 -15.85 -6.28
C ARG A 85 -12.13 -16.53 -7.24
N GLN A 86 -13.34 -16.00 -7.38
CA GLN A 86 -14.32 -16.52 -8.33
C GLN A 86 -13.86 -16.39 -9.78
N ARG A 87 -13.23 -15.27 -10.11
CA ARG A 87 -12.76 -14.98 -11.47
C ARG A 87 -11.51 -15.78 -11.83
N GLU A 88 -10.56 -15.91 -10.90
CA GLU A 88 -9.25 -16.50 -11.17
C GLU A 88 -9.09 -17.91 -10.61
N GLY A 89 -10.05 -18.39 -9.82
CA GLY A 89 -10.05 -19.74 -9.24
C GLY A 89 -9.14 -19.90 -8.02
N ARG A 90 -8.43 -18.86 -7.62
CA ARG A 90 -7.42 -18.91 -6.57
C ARG A 90 -7.35 -17.58 -5.86
N ALA A 91 -7.45 -17.57 -4.54
CA ALA A 91 -7.42 -16.34 -3.76
C ALA A 91 -6.00 -15.76 -3.65
N ARG A 92 -5.87 -14.47 -3.91
CA ARG A 92 -4.68 -13.70 -3.54
C ARG A 92 -4.78 -13.31 -2.06
N PRO A 93 -3.65 -12.96 -1.40
CA PRO A 93 -3.68 -12.62 0.03
C PRO A 93 -4.64 -11.47 0.35
N LEU A 94 -5.35 -11.60 1.46
CA LEU A 94 -6.32 -10.58 1.87
C LEU A 94 -5.68 -9.22 2.09
N SER A 95 -4.42 -9.18 2.52
CA SER A 95 -3.69 -7.94 2.78
C SER A 95 -3.64 -7.00 1.57
N VAL A 96 -3.51 -7.54 0.34
CA VAL A 96 -3.46 -6.68 -0.86
C VAL A 96 -4.80 -6.01 -1.13
N PHE A 97 -5.90 -6.69 -0.81
CA PHE A 97 -7.25 -6.12 -0.94
C PHE A 97 -7.53 -5.09 0.14
N LEU A 98 -7.06 -5.32 1.37
CA LEU A 98 -7.20 -4.36 2.47
C LEU A 98 -6.46 -3.06 2.15
N THR A 99 -5.24 -3.16 1.64
CA THR A 99 -4.45 -1.98 1.23
C THR A 99 -5.13 -1.23 0.09
N GLY A 100 -5.61 -1.93 -0.93
CA GLY A 100 -6.30 -1.31 -2.06
C GLY A 100 -7.60 -0.62 -1.64
N ALA A 101 -8.40 -1.27 -0.81
CA ALA A 101 -9.66 -0.71 -0.32
C ALA A 101 -9.42 0.52 0.56
N HIS A 102 -8.43 0.47 1.44
CA HIS A 102 -8.04 1.63 2.25
C HIS A 102 -7.70 2.82 1.36
N ALA A 103 -6.85 2.60 0.36
CA ALA A 103 -6.45 3.67 -0.55
C ALA A 103 -7.63 4.24 -1.33
N LEU A 104 -8.50 3.37 -1.85
CA LEU A 104 -9.66 3.80 -2.64
C LEU A 104 -10.66 4.60 -1.82
N LEU A 105 -10.99 4.13 -0.62
CA LEU A 105 -12.08 4.69 0.18
C LEU A 105 -11.65 5.74 1.20
N GLN A 106 -10.40 5.75 1.61
CA GLN A 106 -9.91 6.66 2.66
C GLN A 106 -8.81 7.60 2.20
N CYS A 107 -8.26 7.41 1.00
CA CYS A 107 -7.16 8.21 0.46
C CYS A 107 -7.46 8.71 -0.95
N ASP A 108 -6.53 9.46 -1.53
CA ASP A 108 -6.65 10.00 -2.88
C ASP A 108 -5.91 9.15 -3.92
N ALA A 109 -4.88 8.41 -3.49
CA ALA A 109 -4.03 7.64 -4.39
C ALA A 109 -3.28 6.55 -3.63
N LEU A 110 -2.68 5.62 -4.39
CA LEU A 110 -1.83 4.56 -3.86
C LEU A 110 -0.53 4.51 -4.64
N ILE A 111 0.59 4.50 -3.92
CA ILE A 111 1.91 4.22 -4.50
C ILE A 111 2.10 2.70 -4.46
N THR A 112 2.24 2.06 -5.62
CA THR A 112 2.32 0.61 -5.75
C THR A 112 3.16 0.21 -6.96
N PHE A 113 3.74 -0.98 -6.93
CA PHE A 113 4.36 -1.58 -8.10
C PHE A 113 3.36 -2.39 -8.94
N ASP A 114 2.23 -2.76 -8.37
CA ASP A 114 1.25 -3.65 -9.01
C ASP A 114 0.02 -2.89 -9.52
N ALA A 115 0.24 -2.04 -10.50
CA ALA A 115 -0.82 -1.22 -11.07
C ALA A 115 -1.93 -2.08 -11.72
N ALA A 116 -1.56 -3.16 -12.39
CA ALA A 116 -2.52 -4.01 -13.09
C ALA A 116 -3.57 -4.60 -12.15
N PHE A 117 -3.14 -5.14 -11.01
CA PHE A 117 -4.05 -5.69 -10.01
C PHE A 117 -5.04 -4.63 -9.50
N HIS A 118 -4.53 -3.45 -9.15
CA HIS A 118 -5.38 -2.39 -8.58
C HIS A 118 -6.34 -1.81 -9.63
N ARG A 119 -5.95 -1.74 -10.89
CA ARG A 119 -6.87 -1.33 -11.97
C ARG A 119 -8.02 -2.30 -12.15
N ASP A 120 -7.77 -3.60 -11.95
CA ASP A 120 -8.80 -4.62 -12.11
C ASP A 120 -9.80 -4.63 -10.95
N TYR A 121 -9.33 -4.45 -9.72
CA TYR A 121 -10.17 -4.64 -8.53
C TYR A 121 -10.55 -3.36 -7.80
N PHE A 122 -9.87 -2.27 -8.05
CA PHE A 122 -10.13 -0.98 -7.40
C PHE A 122 -10.22 0.13 -8.45
N LYS A 123 -11.23 0.01 -9.30
CA LYS A 123 -11.46 0.98 -10.40
C LYS A 123 -11.68 2.37 -9.83
N GLY A 124 -11.05 3.35 -10.47
CA GLY A 124 -11.10 4.74 -10.02
C GLY A 124 -10.01 5.13 -9.04
N LEU A 125 -9.27 4.16 -8.48
CA LEU A 125 -8.13 4.46 -7.62
C LEU A 125 -7.00 5.04 -8.47
N LYS A 126 -6.51 6.21 -8.06
CA LYS A 126 -5.35 6.83 -8.70
C LYS A 126 -4.08 6.09 -8.24
N LEU A 127 -3.25 5.70 -9.18
CA LEU A 127 -2.04 4.93 -8.91
C LEU A 127 -0.79 5.72 -9.26
N VAL A 128 0.23 5.59 -8.42
CA VAL A 128 1.57 6.12 -8.66
C VAL A 128 2.52 4.94 -8.65
N VAL A 129 3.20 4.69 -9.77
CA VAL A 129 4.15 3.59 -9.89
C VAL A 129 5.56 4.17 -9.87
N PRO A 130 6.38 3.85 -8.85
CA PRO A 130 7.73 4.39 -8.79
C PRO A 130 8.55 4.02 -10.03
N GLY A 131 9.21 5.01 -10.62
CA GLY A 131 10.02 4.82 -11.81
C GLY A 131 9.31 5.06 -13.14
N ASP A 132 8.00 5.30 -13.09
CA ASP A 132 7.20 5.59 -14.30
C ASP A 132 6.89 7.09 -14.42
#